data_54db64e84f30559205770708086c2c61
#
_entry.id   54db64e84f30559205770708086c2c61
#
_cell.length_a   1.000
_cell.length_b   1.000
_cell.length_c   1.000
_cell.angle_alpha   90.00
_cell.angle_beta   90.00
_cell.angle_gamma   90.00
#
_symmetry.space_group_name_H-M   'P 1'
#
loop_
_entity.id
_entity.type
_entity.pdbx_description
1 polymer ?
#
loop_
_entity_poly.entity_id
_entity_poly.type
_entity_poly.pdbx_seq_one_letter_code
_entity_poly.pdbx_strand_id
1 'polypeptide(L)'
;MNSSNIDSIIQAAKNSGSYFITATIKDPSKEENNLAHYAVQEEFPRDDIIPSLDHAVRSLGIKPEQPVPITKAPEALENEKPLKIAIITHFNRCPDSYSPGRAVKNQIKMLQHYGHEVVFFTQEGSTLDIGCEMRPVVPKFKREKGIVDEDAKTRMIDMLRSALTNDFDIAITHDFYIDDCITYREAIRECGVPIKWLHWARSGVGRPIDFRMDNTKYVYMNYADVGGFARNIGVRDSDVRVIFNEKDPSLMFDWHPTTRMVSDKMRLWEKDVIQTYPICTTRMDAKGLNSVIATFGALKRQGKNVALIVCNSNGRRRVDEIEDKLKFAREVHGLDETDFVFTSLLSDDGYDTLTEVPNKVVAQLMQISNLFVFPTIAEVCSNVLLEASMAKNLLVINEDLPCLFDFVDTNAVLKHPFTSLKSMHYAERDPQAFDRLAKIIIGQLESNKPDKQFRKVWSTHSFDAIYHKMLAPVLYE
;
A
#
# COMPACT_ATOMS: atom_id res chain seq x y z
N MET A 1 30.98 21.92 5.49
CA MET A 1 32.01 20.89 5.81
C MET A 1 33.28 21.26 5.09
N ASN A 2 34.46 21.22 5.77
CA ASN A 2 35.74 21.48 5.11
C ASN A 2 36.09 20.30 4.18
N SER A 3 36.84 20.55 3.10
CA SER A 3 37.28 19.52 2.13
C SER A 3 37.92 18.29 2.83
N SER A 4 38.60 18.50 3.97
CA SER A 4 39.17 17.44 4.80
C SER A 4 38.16 16.41 5.31
N ASN A 5 36.87 16.76 5.46
CA ASN A 5 35.82 15.83 5.90
C ASN A 5 35.33 14.94 4.73
N ILE A 6 35.35 15.47 3.51
CA ILE A 6 34.98 14.71 2.31
C ILE A 6 36.02 13.64 2.03
N ASP A 7 37.32 14.01 2.09
CA ASP A 7 38.42 13.06 1.91
C ASP A 7 38.40 11.97 2.96
N SER A 8 38.04 12.26 4.21
CA SER A 8 37.87 11.29 5.28
C SER A 8 36.73 10.30 5.00
N ILE A 9 35.60 10.76 4.45
CA ILE A 9 34.46 9.91 4.07
C ILE A 9 34.84 8.99 2.90
N ILE A 10 35.52 9.53 1.89
CA ILE A 10 36.01 8.78 0.74
C ILE A 10 37.03 7.73 1.19
N GLN A 11 37.93 8.08 2.11
CA GLN A 11 38.94 7.16 2.63
C GLN A 11 38.30 6.08 3.53
N ALA A 12 37.33 6.42 4.36
CA ALA A 12 36.56 5.46 5.15
C ALA A 12 35.76 4.51 4.26
N ALA A 13 35.16 5.01 3.18
CA ALA A 13 34.45 4.21 2.18
C ALA A 13 35.41 3.25 1.45
N LYS A 14 36.58 3.73 1.04
CA LYS A 14 37.65 2.90 0.45
C LYS A 14 38.13 1.79 1.40
N ASN A 15 38.26 2.10 2.69
CA ASN A 15 38.70 1.15 3.69
C ASN A 15 37.62 0.14 4.11
N SER A 16 36.34 0.45 3.88
CA SER A 16 35.18 -0.41 4.23
C SER A 16 34.72 -1.34 3.11
N GLY A 17 35.27 -1.21 1.93
CA GLY A 17 34.98 -2.09 0.83
C GLY A 17 33.61 -1.91 0.18
N SER A 18 33.13 -0.68 -0.03
CA SER A 18 31.78 -0.41 -0.55
C SER A 18 31.73 -0.14 -2.06
N TYR A 19 30.68 -0.63 -2.70
CA TYR A 19 30.48 -0.54 -4.18
C TYR A 19 30.00 0.82 -4.68
N PHE A 20 29.09 1.45 -4.00
CA PHE A 20 28.57 2.77 -4.35
C PHE A 20 28.26 3.57 -3.08
N ILE A 21 28.92 4.69 -2.88
CA ILE A 21 28.48 5.72 -1.95
C ILE A 21 28.17 6.95 -2.77
N THR A 22 26.88 7.30 -2.84
CA THR A 22 26.45 8.62 -3.29
C THR A 22 26.17 9.45 -2.04
N ALA A 23 27.06 10.33 -1.68
CA ALA A 23 26.84 11.31 -0.63
C ALA A 23 26.46 12.65 -1.27
N THR A 24 25.28 13.15 -0.95
CA THR A 24 24.89 14.51 -1.30
C THR A 24 25.23 15.41 -0.12
N ILE A 25 26.24 16.26 -0.25
CA ILE A 25 26.68 17.18 0.80
C ILE A 25 26.26 18.58 0.44
N LYS A 26 25.50 19.22 1.33
CA LYS A 26 25.16 20.65 1.22
C LYS A 26 26.36 21.47 1.71
N ASP A 27 26.97 22.26 0.86
CA ASP A 27 28.03 23.18 1.25
C ASP A 27 27.42 24.46 1.88
N PRO A 28 27.54 24.66 3.19
CA PRO A 28 26.95 25.82 3.86
C PRO A 28 27.65 27.15 3.56
N SER A 29 28.78 27.12 2.85
CA SER A 29 29.55 28.33 2.50
C SER A 29 29.14 28.97 1.18
N LYS A 30 28.24 28.39 0.42
CA LYS A 30 27.74 28.93 -0.84
C LYS A 30 26.25 29.23 -0.74
N GLU A 31 25.88 30.47 -0.94
CA GLU A 31 24.49 30.96 -0.97
C GLU A 31 23.66 30.36 -2.13
N GLU A 32 24.29 29.74 -3.10
CA GLU A 32 23.64 28.98 -4.17
C GLU A 32 23.69 27.47 -3.87
N ASN A 33 22.54 26.82 -4.00
CA ASN A 33 22.33 25.36 -3.74
C ASN A 33 23.13 24.47 -4.73
N ASN A 34 24.44 24.52 -4.71
CA ASN A 34 25.28 23.60 -5.49
C ASN A 34 25.46 22.29 -4.69
N LEU A 35 24.80 21.24 -5.14
CA LEU A 35 24.99 19.87 -4.67
C LEU A 35 26.18 19.27 -5.42
N ALA A 36 27.22 18.86 -4.71
CA ALA A 36 28.31 18.10 -5.28
C ALA A 36 28.00 16.60 -5.21
N HIS A 37 27.95 15.92 -6.34
CA HIS A 37 27.83 14.47 -6.42
C HIS A 37 29.23 13.84 -6.51
N TYR A 38 29.52 12.97 -5.56
CA TYR A 38 30.73 12.14 -5.58
C TYR A 38 30.31 10.69 -5.74
N ALA A 39 30.78 10.04 -6.82
CA ALA A 39 30.62 8.61 -7.02
C ALA A 39 31.98 7.93 -6.89
N VAL A 40 32.09 6.96 -6.02
CA VAL A 40 33.26 6.08 -5.90
C VAL A 40 32.87 4.71 -6.39
N GLN A 41 33.55 4.22 -7.43
CA GLN A 41 33.28 2.92 -8.05
C GLN A 41 34.50 2.04 -7.90
N GLU A 42 34.49 1.08 -6.95
CA GLU A 42 35.49 0.02 -6.81
C GLU A 42 34.83 -1.27 -6.30
N GLU A 43 35.36 -2.46 -6.70
CA GLU A 43 34.84 -3.79 -6.32
C GLU A 43 35.42 -4.28 -4.98
N PHE A 44 34.55 -4.62 -4.00
CA PHE A 44 34.91 -5.09 -2.67
C PHE A 44 33.97 -6.19 -2.13
N PRO A 45 34.42 -7.08 -1.22
CA PRO A 45 33.59 -8.17 -0.68
C PRO A 45 32.45 -7.67 0.25
N ARG A 46 31.32 -8.37 0.22
CA ARG A 46 30.01 -7.94 0.71
C ARG A 46 29.79 -7.90 2.24
N ASP A 47 30.61 -8.54 3.06
CA ASP A 47 30.17 -8.95 4.41
C ASP A 47 30.38 -7.93 5.54
N ASP A 48 31.20 -6.88 5.34
CA ASP A 48 31.58 -5.93 6.39
C ASP A 48 31.05 -4.50 6.23
N ILE A 49 30.16 -4.25 5.27
CA ILE A 49 29.81 -2.91 4.77
C ILE A 49 28.85 -2.14 5.71
N ILE A 50 27.84 -2.81 6.22
CA ILE A 50 26.72 -2.15 6.91
C ILE A 50 27.10 -1.55 8.28
N PRO A 51 27.85 -2.25 9.15
CA PRO A 51 28.25 -1.70 10.43
C PRO A 51 29.20 -0.51 10.33
N SER A 52 30.10 -0.51 9.34
CA SER A 52 31.11 0.53 9.15
C SER A 52 30.51 1.82 8.61
N LEU A 53 29.49 1.72 7.73
CA LEU A 53 28.79 2.88 7.16
C LEU A 53 27.96 3.59 8.24
N ASP A 54 27.21 2.82 9.04
CA ASP A 54 26.42 3.35 10.14
C ASP A 54 27.30 4.04 11.19
N HIS A 55 28.47 3.46 11.49
CA HIS A 55 29.46 4.04 12.38
C HIS A 55 30.07 5.33 11.82
N ALA A 56 30.41 5.36 10.54
CA ALA A 56 30.95 6.55 9.87
C ALA A 56 29.93 7.70 9.81
N VAL A 57 28.68 7.40 9.48
CA VAL A 57 27.59 8.40 9.46
C VAL A 57 27.31 8.96 10.85
N ARG A 58 27.30 8.12 11.88
CA ARG A 58 27.10 8.55 13.28
C ARG A 58 28.26 9.36 13.83
N SER A 59 29.51 9.00 13.48
CA SER A 59 30.72 9.72 13.92
C SER A 59 30.84 11.12 13.33
N LEU A 60 30.17 11.37 12.18
CA LEU A 60 30.11 12.69 11.55
C LEU A 60 29.00 13.60 12.11
N GLY A 61 28.24 13.11 13.12
CA GLY A 61 27.13 13.87 13.70
C GLY A 61 25.97 14.13 12.72
N ILE A 62 25.96 13.46 11.58
CA ILE A 62 24.87 13.48 10.63
C ILE A 62 23.77 12.62 11.22
N LYS A 63 22.75 13.25 11.81
CA LYS A 63 21.50 12.53 12.09
C LYS A 63 20.89 12.21 10.73
N PRO A 64 20.60 10.91 10.43
CA PRO A 64 19.77 10.62 9.27
C PRO A 64 18.52 11.48 9.41
N GLU A 65 18.19 12.26 8.38
CA GLU A 65 16.89 12.93 8.35
C GLU A 65 15.86 11.84 8.58
N GLN A 66 15.14 11.96 9.67
CA GLN A 66 14.00 11.06 9.88
C GLN A 66 13.10 11.24 8.66
N PRO A 67 12.63 10.16 8.04
CA PRO A 67 11.66 10.28 6.96
C PRO A 67 10.58 11.21 7.48
N VAL A 68 10.32 12.28 6.73
CA VAL A 68 9.27 13.25 7.05
C VAL A 68 8.05 12.40 7.42
N PRO A 69 7.49 12.55 8.64
CA PRO A 69 6.34 11.76 9.03
C PRO A 69 5.32 11.93 7.91
N ILE A 70 4.82 10.84 7.36
CA ILE A 70 3.68 10.88 6.44
C ILE A 70 2.64 11.64 7.23
N THR A 71 2.40 12.89 6.86
CA THR A 71 1.36 13.72 7.45
C THR A 71 0.11 12.84 7.53
N LYS A 72 -0.55 12.81 8.69
CA LYS A 72 -1.80 12.07 8.88
C LYS A 72 -2.57 12.08 7.58
N ALA A 73 -2.97 10.89 7.10
CA ALA A 73 -3.81 10.81 5.93
C ALA A 73 -4.90 11.87 6.08
N PRO A 74 -5.15 12.71 5.07
CA PRO A 74 -6.30 13.61 5.13
C PRO A 74 -7.49 12.74 5.54
N GLU A 75 -8.31 13.21 6.46
CA GLU A 75 -9.56 12.55 6.80
C GLU A 75 -10.25 12.23 5.48
N ALA A 76 -10.68 10.98 5.31
CA ALA A 76 -11.27 10.52 4.06
C ALA A 76 -12.27 11.57 3.61
N LEU A 77 -12.10 12.08 2.40
CA LEU A 77 -12.96 13.12 1.87
C LEU A 77 -14.31 12.46 1.59
N GLU A 78 -15.20 12.49 2.58
CA GLU A 78 -16.52 11.83 2.56
C GLU A 78 -17.48 12.33 1.46
N ASN A 79 -17.04 13.34 0.65
CA ASN A 79 -17.86 13.98 -0.38
C ASN A 79 -17.14 14.13 -1.74
N GLU A 80 -16.30 13.18 -2.09
CA GLU A 80 -15.60 13.23 -3.39
C GLU A 80 -16.59 12.99 -4.54
N LYS A 81 -16.84 14.03 -5.33
CA LYS A 81 -17.64 13.91 -6.54
C LYS A 81 -16.86 13.11 -7.59
N PRO A 82 -17.47 12.10 -8.25
CA PRO A 82 -16.85 11.43 -9.38
C PRO A 82 -16.32 12.41 -10.43
N LEU A 83 -15.09 12.20 -10.88
CA LEU A 83 -14.43 12.99 -11.91
C LEU A 83 -14.40 12.24 -13.22
N LYS A 84 -14.43 12.97 -14.33
CA LYS A 84 -14.15 12.46 -15.65
C LYS A 84 -12.71 12.73 -16.03
N ILE A 85 -11.91 11.69 -16.18
CA ILE A 85 -10.46 11.74 -16.28
C ILE A 85 -10.00 11.24 -17.66
N ALA A 86 -9.24 12.08 -18.37
CA ALA A 86 -8.54 11.68 -19.58
C ALA A 86 -7.15 11.16 -19.22
N ILE A 87 -6.83 9.91 -19.55
CA ILE A 87 -5.45 9.39 -19.47
C ILE A 87 -4.88 9.35 -20.88
N ILE A 88 -3.78 10.05 -21.09
CA ILE A 88 -3.21 10.26 -22.44
C ILE A 88 -1.81 9.64 -22.49
N THR A 89 -1.61 8.73 -23.45
CA THR A 89 -0.30 8.10 -23.68
C THR A 89 -0.02 7.99 -25.18
N HIS A 90 1.25 7.83 -25.50
CA HIS A 90 1.68 7.51 -26.87
C HIS A 90 1.81 5.98 -27.10
N PHE A 91 1.26 5.17 -26.21
CA PHE A 91 1.38 3.70 -26.30
C PHE A 91 0.45 3.14 -27.37
N ASN A 92 0.97 2.20 -28.15
CA ASN A 92 0.17 1.40 -29.08
C ASN A 92 -0.03 -0.05 -28.60
N ARG A 93 0.69 -0.45 -27.56
CA ARG A 93 0.62 -1.76 -26.90
C ARG A 93 0.80 -1.59 -25.41
N CYS A 94 0.07 -2.39 -24.64
CA CYS A 94 0.25 -2.50 -23.20
C CYS A 94 0.31 -3.98 -22.79
N PRO A 95 1.29 -4.78 -23.26
CA PRO A 95 1.44 -6.15 -22.82
C PRO A 95 1.77 -6.17 -21.34
N ASP A 96 1.41 -7.25 -20.65
CA ASP A 96 1.65 -7.37 -19.19
C ASP A 96 3.14 -7.41 -18.83
N SER A 97 4.00 -7.75 -19.79
CA SER A 97 5.46 -7.65 -19.66
C SER A 97 6.00 -6.22 -19.74
N TYR A 98 5.21 -5.26 -20.26
CA TYR A 98 5.62 -3.86 -20.38
C TYR A 98 5.23 -3.06 -19.13
N SER A 99 6.20 -2.80 -18.29
CA SER A 99 6.00 -2.17 -16.97
C SER A 99 5.22 -0.84 -17.00
N PRO A 100 5.52 0.13 -17.89
CA PRO A 100 4.74 1.36 -17.97
C PRO A 100 3.27 1.14 -18.36
N GLY A 101 3.01 0.25 -19.32
CA GLY A 101 1.65 -0.09 -19.72
C GLY A 101 0.86 -0.77 -18.62
N ARG A 102 1.49 -1.68 -17.88
CA ARG A 102 0.87 -2.32 -16.70
C ARG A 102 0.53 -1.31 -15.61
N ALA A 103 1.41 -0.35 -15.38
CA ALA A 103 1.15 0.70 -14.40
C ALA A 103 -0.02 1.61 -14.81
N VAL A 104 -0.15 1.96 -16.09
CA VAL A 104 -1.34 2.69 -16.60
C VAL A 104 -2.60 1.86 -16.44
N LYS A 105 -2.59 0.56 -16.78
CA LYS A 105 -3.74 -0.34 -16.55
C LYS A 105 -4.17 -0.37 -15.08
N ASN A 106 -3.22 -0.47 -14.17
CA ASN A 106 -3.52 -0.47 -12.74
C ASN A 106 -4.11 0.87 -12.27
N GLN A 107 -3.56 1.98 -12.74
CA GLN A 107 -4.08 3.31 -12.44
C GLN A 107 -5.52 3.48 -12.93
N ILE A 108 -5.84 3.02 -14.15
CA ILE A 108 -7.21 3.03 -14.68
C ILE A 108 -8.14 2.22 -13.78
N LYS A 109 -7.76 0.98 -13.45
CA LYS A 109 -8.54 0.13 -12.54
C LYS A 109 -8.76 0.77 -11.17
N MET A 110 -7.72 1.38 -10.60
CA MET A 110 -7.81 2.09 -9.33
C MET A 110 -8.80 3.25 -9.40
N LEU A 111 -8.70 4.11 -10.41
CA LEU A 111 -9.61 5.24 -10.59
C LEU A 111 -11.07 4.80 -10.79
N GLN A 112 -11.30 3.77 -11.60
CA GLN A 112 -12.64 3.19 -11.80
C GLN A 112 -13.19 2.55 -10.51
N HIS A 113 -12.35 1.92 -9.71
CA HIS A 113 -12.74 1.33 -8.41
C HIS A 113 -13.30 2.41 -7.46
N TYR A 114 -12.73 3.61 -7.52
CA TYR A 114 -13.21 4.76 -6.74
C TYR A 114 -14.26 5.62 -7.46
N GLY A 115 -14.89 5.07 -8.49
CA GLY A 115 -16.08 5.65 -9.14
C GLY A 115 -15.80 6.73 -10.17
N HIS A 116 -14.54 6.97 -10.56
CA HIS A 116 -14.21 7.91 -11.62
C HIS A 116 -14.52 7.33 -13.01
N GLU A 117 -14.99 8.20 -13.92
CA GLU A 117 -15.07 7.89 -15.33
C GLU A 117 -13.71 8.09 -15.99
N VAL A 118 -13.15 7.06 -16.60
CA VAL A 118 -11.82 7.12 -17.22
C VAL A 118 -11.93 6.86 -18.72
N VAL A 119 -11.38 7.78 -19.51
CA VAL A 119 -11.20 7.64 -20.96
C VAL A 119 -9.71 7.57 -21.27
N PHE A 120 -9.28 6.52 -21.98
CA PHE A 120 -7.89 6.28 -22.30
C PHE A 120 -7.58 6.67 -23.76
N PHE A 121 -6.78 7.70 -23.91
CA PHE A 121 -6.26 8.15 -25.20
C PHE A 121 -4.95 7.44 -25.52
N THR A 122 -4.91 6.75 -26.65
CA THR A 122 -3.75 5.96 -27.07
C THR A 122 -3.44 6.19 -28.54
N GLN A 123 -2.31 5.68 -29.00
CA GLN A 123 -1.82 5.90 -30.34
C GLN A 123 -2.79 5.37 -31.40
N GLU A 124 -2.89 6.08 -32.53
CA GLU A 124 -3.67 5.70 -33.70
C GLU A 124 -3.39 4.24 -34.14
N GLY A 125 -4.47 3.48 -34.38
CA GLY A 125 -4.41 2.07 -34.77
C GLY A 125 -4.12 1.11 -33.62
N SER A 126 -4.19 1.56 -32.35
CA SER A 126 -4.18 0.68 -31.20
C SER A 126 -5.44 -0.16 -31.12
N THR A 127 -5.28 -1.45 -30.80
CA THR A 127 -6.38 -2.42 -30.60
C THR A 127 -6.40 -2.91 -29.14
N LEU A 128 -5.94 -2.07 -28.22
CA LEU A 128 -5.92 -2.40 -26.79
C LEU A 128 -7.34 -2.53 -26.25
N ASP A 129 -7.54 -3.51 -25.38
CA ASP A 129 -8.69 -3.60 -24.49
C ASP A 129 -8.17 -3.60 -23.04
N ILE A 130 -8.55 -2.58 -22.28
CA ILE A 130 -8.09 -2.40 -20.89
C ILE A 130 -9.26 -2.17 -19.92
N GLY A 131 -10.49 -2.41 -20.37
CA GLY A 131 -11.69 -2.32 -19.54
C GLY A 131 -12.19 -0.89 -19.27
N CYS A 132 -11.84 0.09 -20.12
CA CYS A 132 -12.40 1.45 -20.10
C CYS A 132 -12.68 1.94 -21.53
N GLU A 133 -13.38 3.09 -21.67
CA GLU A 133 -13.51 3.75 -22.96
C GLU A 133 -12.13 4.09 -23.53
N MET A 134 -11.90 3.71 -24.78
CA MET A 134 -10.64 3.97 -25.47
C MET A 134 -10.83 4.84 -26.69
N ARG A 135 -9.93 5.81 -26.85
CA ARG A 135 -9.84 6.68 -28.03
C ARG A 135 -8.45 6.56 -28.66
N PRO A 136 -8.27 5.71 -29.69
CA PRO A 136 -6.99 5.52 -30.37
C PRO A 136 -6.75 6.64 -31.40
N VAL A 137 -6.61 7.86 -30.93
CA VAL A 137 -6.53 9.10 -31.73
C VAL A 137 -5.25 9.89 -31.56
N VAL A 138 -4.34 9.45 -30.67
CA VAL A 138 -3.03 10.11 -30.50
C VAL A 138 -2.18 9.85 -31.75
N PRO A 139 -1.79 10.88 -32.50
CA PRO A 139 -1.03 10.71 -33.74
C PRO A 139 0.25 9.94 -33.57
N LYS A 140 0.58 9.09 -34.52
CA LYS A 140 1.91 8.48 -34.61
C LYS A 140 2.93 9.56 -34.92
N PHE A 141 4.07 9.50 -34.26
CA PHE A 141 5.21 10.42 -34.46
C PHE A 141 6.53 9.64 -34.49
N LYS A 142 7.53 10.24 -35.11
CA LYS A 142 8.88 9.69 -35.08
C LYS A 142 9.48 9.88 -33.68
N ARG A 143 9.91 8.77 -33.09
CA ARG A 143 10.61 8.77 -31.81
C ARG A 143 12.10 8.94 -32.05
N GLU A 144 12.54 10.18 -32.07
CA GLU A 144 13.94 10.54 -32.35
C GLU A 144 14.41 11.62 -31.36
N LYS A 145 15.57 11.40 -30.75
CA LYS A 145 16.11 12.30 -29.73
C LYS A 145 16.37 13.69 -30.29
N GLY A 146 15.77 14.68 -29.67
CA GLY A 146 15.98 16.10 -30.01
C GLY A 146 15.32 16.59 -31.30
N ILE A 147 14.52 15.73 -31.98
CA ILE A 147 13.82 16.09 -33.22
C ILE A 147 12.31 16.10 -32.97
N VAL A 148 11.67 17.22 -33.28
CA VAL A 148 10.22 17.36 -33.26
C VAL A 148 9.65 17.03 -34.62
N ASP A 149 8.68 16.12 -34.67
CA ASP A 149 7.84 15.84 -35.82
C ASP A 149 6.72 16.88 -35.86
N GLU A 150 6.93 17.99 -36.61
CA GLU A 150 6.05 19.16 -36.59
C GLU A 150 4.63 18.81 -37.11
N ASP A 151 4.50 17.94 -38.09
CA ASP A 151 3.19 17.52 -38.60
C ASP A 151 2.41 16.69 -37.54
N ALA A 152 3.08 15.77 -36.90
CA ALA A 152 2.48 14.98 -35.82
C ALA A 152 2.17 15.85 -34.59
N LYS A 153 3.05 16.82 -34.25
CA LYS A 153 2.82 17.78 -33.16
C LYS A 153 1.55 18.61 -33.43
N THR A 154 1.40 19.17 -34.64
CA THR A 154 0.23 19.96 -35.01
C THR A 154 -1.05 19.16 -34.90
N ARG A 155 -1.09 17.95 -35.50
CA ARG A 155 -2.25 17.04 -35.40
C ARG A 155 -2.56 16.67 -33.94
N MET A 156 -1.57 16.50 -33.11
CA MET A 156 -1.74 16.19 -31.69
C MET A 156 -2.32 17.38 -30.93
N ILE A 157 -1.86 18.60 -31.19
CA ILE A 157 -2.42 19.83 -30.62
C ILE A 157 -3.91 19.96 -30.97
N ASP A 158 -4.27 19.78 -32.24
CA ASP A 158 -5.66 19.86 -32.70
C ASP A 158 -6.54 18.78 -32.05
N MET A 159 -6.02 17.55 -31.94
CA MET A 159 -6.67 16.44 -31.24
C MET A 159 -6.91 16.78 -29.76
N LEU A 160 -5.90 17.25 -29.04
CA LEU A 160 -6.02 17.61 -27.63
C LEU A 160 -7.04 18.73 -27.41
N ARG A 161 -7.03 19.77 -28.24
CA ARG A 161 -8.01 20.87 -28.19
C ARG A 161 -9.43 20.38 -28.45
N SER A 162 -9.61 19.55 -29.46
CA SER A 162 -10.93 18.99 -29.81
C SER A 162 -11.46 18.02 -28.75
N ALA A 163 -10.60 17.18 -28.22
CA ALA A 163 -11.01 16.05 -27.36
C ALA A 163 -11.17 16.43 -25.89
N LEU A 164 -10.42 17.41 -25.39
CA LEU A 164 -10.37 17.72 -23.95
C LEU A 164 -11.21 18.94 -23.55
N THR A 165 -11.63 19.77 -24.50
CA THR A 165 -12.37 20.99 -24.19
C THR A 165 -13.78 20.66 -23.67
N ASN A 166 -14.06 21.10 -22.43
CA ASN A 166 -15.37 21.00 -21.76
C ASN A 166 -15.90 19.59 -21.46
N ASP A 167 -15.13 18.53 -21.66
CA ASP A 167 -15.61 17.15 -21.47
C ASP A 167 -14.92 16.43 -20.31
N PHE A 168 -13.81 16.95 -19.81
CA PHE A 168 -13.00 16.32 -18.77
C PHE A 168 -12.66 17.30 -17.64
N ASP A 169 -12.57 16.75 -16.42
CA ASP A 169 -12.14 17.51 -15.23
C ASP A 169 -10.61 17.57 -15.15
N ILE A 170 -9.93 16.45 -15.49
CA ILE A 170 -8.48 16.29 -15.35
C ILE A 170 -7.91 15.53 -16.55
N ALA A 171 -6.73 15.94 -17.00
CA ALA A 171 -5.91 15.19 -17.96
C ALA A 171 -4.64 14.66 -17.29
N ILE A 172 -4.45 13.35 -17.33
CA ILE A 172 -3.25 12.67 -16.84
C ILE A 172 -2.39 12.23 -18.01
N THR A 173 -1.11 12.60 -18.02
CA THR A 173 -0.16 12.13 -19.03
C THR A 173 0.92 11.26 -18.44
N HIS A 174 1.45 10.33 -19.24
CA HIS A 174 2.55 9.49 -18.85
C HIS A 174 3.74 9.65 -19.78
N ASP A 175 4.95 9.49 -19.22
CA ASP A 175 6.22 9.43 -19.98
C ASP A 175 6.50 10.60 -20.93
N PHE A 176 5.91 11.79 -20.64
CA PHE A 176 6.12 13.01 -21.40
C PHE A 176 7.59 13.43 -21.49
N TYR A 177 8.41 12.93 -20.58
CA TYR A 177 9.73 13.42 -20.35
C TYR A 177 10.87 12.47 -20.82
N ILE A 178 10.49 11.43 -21.56
CA ILE A 178 11.42 10.57 -22.26
C ILE A 178 12.02 11.33 -23.46
N ASP A 179 13.32 11.29 -23.65
CA ASP A 179 14.07 12.08 -24.65
C ASP A 179 13.59 11.90 -26.10
N ASP A 180 13.14 10.69 -26.45
CA ASP A 180 12.64 10.39 -27.81
C ASP A 180 11.13 10.67 -27.98
N CYS A 181 10.47 11.18 -26.94
CA CYS A 181 9.06 11.58 -26.97
C CYS A 181 8.88 13.12 -27.03
N ILE A 182 9.86 13.83 -27.56
CA ILE A 182 9.84 15.31 -27.61
C ILE A 182 8.62 15.86 -28.34
N THR A 183 8.20 15.26 -29.46
CA THR A 183 7.01 15.65 -30.21
C THR A 183 5.75 15.63 -29.34
N TYR A 184 5.57 14.54 -28.59
CA TYR A 184 4.45 14.37 -27.66
C TYR A 184 4.46 15.41 -26.55
N ARG A 185 5.64 15.64 -25.95
CA ARG A 185 5.85 16.64 -24.89
C ARG A 185 5.53 18.06 -25.36
N GLU A 186 6.09 18.47 -26.51
CA GLU A 186 5.88 19.81 -27.04
C GLU A 186 4.40 20.04 -27.43
N ALA A 187 3.73 19.02 -27.99
CA ALA A 187 2.31 19.11 -28.28
C ALA A 187 1.45 19.35 -27.03
N ILE A 188 1.75 18.64 -25.92
CA ILE A 188 1.04 18.85 -24.64
C ILE A 188 1.32 20.28 -24.13
N ARG A 189 2.57 20.72 -24.17
CA ARG A 189 2.95 22.07 -23.70
C ARG A 189 2.26 23.17 -24.49
N GLU A 190 2.14 23.03 -25.81
CA GLU A 190 1.63 24.05 -26.72
C GLU A 190 0.11 23.97 -26.99
N CYS A 191 -0.57 22.90 -26.53
CA CYS A 191 -1.99 22.75 -26.81
C CYS A 191 -2.87 23.84 -26.21
N GLY A 192 -2.47 24.45 -25.07
CA GLY A 192 -3.20 25.54 -24.44
C GLY A 192 -4.61 25.18 -23.96
N VAL A 193 -4.91 23.91 -23.72
CA VAL A 193 -6.20 23.48 -23.19
C VAL A 193 -6.32 23.85 -21.72
N PRO A 194 -7.35 24.61 -21.30
CA PRO A 194 -7.51 25.09 -19.93
C PRO A 194 -8.09 24.03 -19.00
N ILE A 195 -7.41 22.89 -18.88
CA ILE A 195 -7.76 21.78 -18.01
C ILE A 195 -6.73 21.63 -16.89
N LYS A 196 -7.07 20.98 -15.79
CA LYS A 196 -6.10 20.57 -14.78
C LYS A 196 -5.23 19.43 -15.33
N TRP A 197 -3.91 19.62 -15.35
CA TRP A 197 -2.96 18.64 -15.82
C TRP A 197 -2.27 17.92 -14.67
N LEU A 198 -2.10 16.61 -14.82
CA LEU A 198 -1.30 15.78 -13.93
C LEU A 198 -0.28 15.00 -14.76
N HIS A 199 0.97 15.44 -14.73
CA HIS A 199 2.04 14.83 -15.51
C HIS A 199 2.81 13.80 -14.70
N TRP A 200 2.73 12.54 -15.11
CA TRP A 200 3.32 11.41 -14.39
C TRP A 200 4.63 10.95 -15.03
N ALA A 201 5.73 11.08 -14.30
CA ALA A 201 7.05 10.60 -14.73
C ALA A 201 7.35 9.26 -14.05
N ARG A 202 7.47 8.21 -14.84
CA ARG A 202 7.77 6.84 -14.37
C ARG A 202 9.19 6.38 -14.69
N SER A 203 9.99 7.21 -15.33
CA SER A 203 11.40 6.96 -15.65
C SER A 203 12.33 7.77 -14.76
N GLY A 204 13.59 7.38 -14.69
CA GLY A 204 14.62 8.08 -13.92
C GLY A 204 14.83 9.53 -14.39
N VAL A 205 15.52 10.31 -13.56
CA VAL A 205 15.82 11.70 -13.85
C VAL A 205 16.74 11.79 -15.08
N GLY A 206 16.18 12.27 -16.19
CA GLY A 206 16.89 12.41 -17.46
C GLY A 206 17.66 13.73 -17.59
N ARG A 207 17.83 14.19 -18.84
CA ARG A 207 18.42 15.51 -19.11
C ARG A 207 17.48 16.64 -18.68
N PRO A 208 18.02 17.82 -18.36
CA PRO A 208 17.19 18.99 -18.11
C PRO A 208 16.28 19.30 -19.30
N ILE A 209 15.00 19.50 -19.03
CA ILE A 209 14.00 19.95 -19.97
C ILE A 209 13.21 21.08 -19.31
N ASP A 210 12.82 22.10 -20.05
CA ASP A 210 11.88 23.09 -19.54
C ASP A 210 10.44 22.65 -19.89
N PHE A 211 9.71 22.17 -18.87
CA PHE A 211 8.34 21.68 -19.04
C PHE A 211 7.41 22.27 -17.98
N ARG A 212 7.46 23.59 -17.85
CA ARG A 212 6.51 24.33 -16.99
C ARG A 212 5.22 24.57 -17.73
N MET A 213 4.11 24.30 -17.07
CA MET A 213 2.76 24.58 -17.54
C MET A 213 1.91 25.13 -16.39
N ASP A 214 0.96 26.02 -16.72
CA ASP A 214 -0.02 26.52 -15.76
C ASP A 214 -1.04 25.42 -15.40
N ASN A 215 -1.69 25.55 -14.23
CA ASN A 215 -2.69 24.61 -13.72
C ASN A 215 -2.23 23.14 -13.73
N THR A 216 -0.97 22.91 -13.35
CA THR A 216 -0.30 21.62 -13.51
C THR A 216 0.33 21.15 -12.22
N LYS A 217 0.18 19.86 -11.93
CA LYS A 217 0.98 19.12 -10.94
C LYS A 217 1.81 18.06 -11.65
N TYR A 218 3.00 17.84 -11.12
CA TYR A 218 3.94 16.84 -11.62
C TYR A 218 4.02 15.71 -10.60
N VAL A 219 3.98 14.48 -11.06
CA VAL A 219 4.04 13.30 -10.19
C VAL A 219 5.34 12.55 -10.42
N TYR A 220 6.04 12.31 -9.32
CA TYR A 220 7.22 11.46 -9.29
C TYR A 220 7.05 10.31 -8.30
N MET A 221 7.85 9.23 -8.42
CA MET A 221 7.54 7.97 -7.75
C MET A 221 8.33 7.71 -6.47
N ASN A 222 9.22 8.64 -6.06
CA ASN A 222 9.96 8.52 -4.80
C ASN A 222 10.32 9.90 -4.26
N TYR A 223 10.57 9.97 -2.96
CA TYR A 223 10.94 11.23 -2.30
C TYR A 223 12.41 11.63 -2.53
N ALA A 224 13.30 10.65 -2.74
CA ALA A 224 14.74 10.92 -2.80
C ALA A 224 15.13 11.80 -3.99
N ASP A 225 14.46 11.64 -5.11
CA ASP A 225 14.82 12.29 -6.37
C ASP A 225 13.94 13.50 -6.73
N VAL A 226 12.96 13.88 -5.88
CA VAL A 226 12.03 15.00 -6.15
C VAL A 226 12.76 16.27 -6.53
N GLY A 227 13.74 16.68 -5.74
CA GLY A 227 14.49 17.93 -6.01
C GLY A 227 15.30 17.85 -7.30
N GLY A 228 15.86 16.68 -7.64
CA GLY A 228 16.53 16.44 -8.92
C GLY A 228 15.56 16.52 -10.10
N PHE A 229 14.43 15.87 -9.96
CA PHE A 229 13.37 15.87 -10.97
C PHE A 229 12.82 17.29 -11.19
N ALA A 230 12.44 18.00 -10.12
CA ALA A 230 11.91 19.37 -10.21
C ALA A 230 12.87 20.31 -10.93
N ARG A 231 14.17 20.27 -10.58
CA ARG A 231 15.20 21.07 -11.28
C ARG A 231 15.28 20.72 -12.76
N ASN A 232 15.22 19.45 -13.12
CA ASN A 232 15.33 19.02 -14.51
C ASN A 232 14.15 19.45 -15.38
N ILE A 233 12.96 19.54 -14.82
CA ILE A 233 11.79 20.04 -15.55
C ILE A 233 11.53 21.54 -15.35
N GLY A 234 12.37 22.23 -14.58
CA GLY A 234 12.31 23.68 -14.39
C GLY A 234 11.19 24.16 -13.47
N VAL A 235 10.72 23.35 -12.51
CA VAL A 235 9.63 23.67 -11.58
C VAL A 235 10.13 23.70 -10.13
N ARG A 236 9.30 24.17 -9.19
CA ARG A 236 9.60 24.12 -7.77
C ARG A 236 9.33 22.72 -7.21
N ASP A 237 10.04 22.31 -6.18
CA ASP A 237 9.80 21.04 -5.48
C ASP A 237 8.34 20.94 -4.98
N SER A 238 7.74 22.07 -4.58
CA SER A 238 6.33 22.14 -4.14
C SER A 238 5.31 21.85 -5.23
N ASP A 239 5.68 21.93 -6.50
CA ASP A 239 4.81 21.61 -7.65
C ASP A 239 4.85 20.12 -8.00
N VAL A 240 5.79 19.38 -7.40
CA VAL A 240 5.92 17.93 -7.56
C VAL A 240 5.22 17.21 -6.42
N ARG A 241 4.40 16.23 -6.75
CA ARG A 241 3.75 15.32 -5.82
C ARG A 241 4.39 13.94 -5.90
N VAL A 242 4.64 13.32 -4.76
CA VAL A 242 5.11 11.93 -4.75
C VAL A 242 3.91 11.02 -4.68
N ILE A 243 3.75 10.19 -5.71
CA ILE A 243 2.75 9.12 -5.73
C ILE A 243 3.47 7.84 -6.15
N PHE A 244 3.48 6.85 -5.28
CA PHE A 244 4.17 5.59 -5.53
C PHE A 244 3.47 4.76 -6.61
N ASN A 245 4.17 3.76 -7.13
CA ASN A 245 3.54 2.76 -7.98
C ASN A 245 2.59 1.89 -7.14
N GLU A 246 1.37 1.79 -7.62
CA GLU A 246 0.32 0.97 -7.02
C GLU A 246 0.56 -0.52 -7.23
N LYS A 247 0.20 -1.31 -6.22
CA LYS A 247 0.12 -2.78 -6.25
C LYS A 247 -1.16 -3.21 -5.57
N ASP A 248 -2.02 -3.89 -6.29
CA ASP A 248 -3.25 -4.41 -5.74
C ASP A 248 -3.09 -5.90 -5.38
N PRO A 249 -3.08 -6.24 -4.07
CA PRO A 249 -3.02 -7.63 -3.65
C PRO A 249 -4.20 -8.44 -4.18
N SER A 250 -5.37 -7.83 -4.37
CA SER A 250 -6.57 -8.51 -4.88
C SER A 250 -6.36 -9.05 -6.29
N LEU A 251 -5.68 -8.28 -7.14
CA LEU A 251 -5.30 -8.71 -8.49
C LEU A 251 -4.12 -9.70 -8.47
N MET A 252 -3.14 -9.45 -7.59
CA MET A 252 -1.95 -10.27 -7.50
C MET A 252 -2.26 -11.70 -7.03
N PHE A 253 -3.21 -11.86 -6.12
CA PHE A 253 -3.59 -13.15 -5.50
C PHE A 253 -4.95 -13.66 -5.92
N ASP A 254 -5.56 -13.08 -6.94
CA ASP A 254 -6.89 -13.44 -7.45
C ASP A 254 -7.94 -13.54 -6.34
N TRP A 255 -8.10 -12.45 -5.58
CA TRP A 255 -9.06 -12.42 -4.48
C TRP A 255 -10.50 -12.54 -4.98
N HIS A 256 -11.29 -13.28 -4.25
CA HIS A 256 -12.73 -13.32 -4.44
C HIS A 256 -13.33 -11.92 -4.17
N PRO A 257 -14.37 -11.49 -4.91
CA PRO A 257 -14.99 -10.17 -4.69
C PRO A 257 -15.38 -9.92 -3.22
N THR A 258 -15.88 -10.95 -2.53
CA THR A 258 -16.21 -10.84 -1.09
C THR A 258 -14.97 -10.61 -0.23
N THR A 259 -13.82 -11.23 -0.55
CA THR A 259 -12.55 -10.95 0.15
C THR A 259 -12.15 -9.50 -0.02
N ARG A 260 -12.28 -8.97 -1.23
CA ARG A 260 -12.02 -7.56 -1.52
C ARG A 260 -12.97 -6.66 -0.73
N MET A 261 -14.28 -6.93 -0.76
CA MET A 261 -15.29 -6.17 -0.01
C MET A 261 -14.98 -6.13 1.50
N VAL A 262 -14.61 -7.27 2.10
CA VAL A 262 -14.22 -7.33 3.52
C VAL A 262 -12.97 -6.49 3.77
N SER A 263 -11.96 -6.59 2.90
CA SER A 263 -10.72 -5.81 2.98
C SER A 263 -11.02 -4.31 2.98
N ASP A 264 -11.88 -3.85 2.07
CA ASP A 264 -12.22 -2.44 1.91
C ASP A 264 -13.01 -1.93 3.12
N LYS A 265 -14.09 -2.62 3.50
CA LYS A 265 -14.93 -2.22 4.64
C LYS A 265 -14.17 -2.16 5.97
N MET A 266 -13.26 -3.11 6.20
CA MET A 266 -12.45 -3.17 7.41
C MET A 266 -11.14 -2.37 7.30
N ARG A 267 -10.85 -1.80 6.13
CA ARG A 267 -9.58 -1.10 5.85
C ARG A 267 -8.36 -1.96 6.25
N LEU A 268 -8.37 -3.24 5.83
CA LEU A 268 -7.36 -4.21 6.29
C LEU A 268 -5.92 -3.80 5.96
N TRP A 269 -5.73 -2.99 4.93
CA TRP A 269 -4.44 -2.45 4.53
C TRP A 269 -3.84 -1.46 5.55
N GLU A 270 -4.64 -0.96 6.52
CA GLU A 270 -4.17 -0.11 7.63
C GLU A 270 -3.93 -0.88 8.93
N LYS A 271 -4.28 -2.17 8.98
CA LYS A 271 -4.23 -2.94 10.22
C LYS A 271 -2.85 -3.58 10.44
N ASP A 272 -2.35 -3.48 11.68
CA ASP A 272 -1.10 -4.12 12.11
C ASP A 272 -1.30 -5.60 12.41
N VAL A 273 -2.45 -5.94 13.02
CA VAL A 273 -2.78 -7.29 13.47
C VAL A 273 -4.15 -7.68 12.96
N ILE A 274 -4.20 -8.76 12.20
CA ILE A 274 -5.43 -9.29 11.60
C ILE A 274 -5.60 -10.75 11.99
N GLN A 275 -6.81 -11.11 12.40
CA GLN A 275 -7.22 -12.51 12.57
C GLN A 275 -8.54 -12.76 11.88
N THR A 276 -8.58 -13.79 11.07
CA THR A 276 -9.81 -14.41 10.56
C THR A 276 -10.18 -15.59 11.44
N TYR A 277 -11.39 -15.58 11.98
CA TYR A 277 -11.87 -16.60 12.92
C TYR A 277 -13.14 -17.29 12.42
N PRO A 278 -13.04 -18.41 11.67
CA PRO A 278 -14.20 -19.19 11.25
C PRO A 278 -14.86 -19.89 12.43
N ILE A 279 -16.15 -19.64 12.62
CA ILE A 279 -16.88 -20.15 13.77
C ILE A 279 -18.39 -20.27 13.47
N CYS A 280 -19.01 -21.33 13.99
CA CYS A 280 -20.47 -21.39 14.05
C CYS A 280 -20.98 -20.58 15.24
N THR A 281 -21.98 -19.72 15.03
CA THR A 281 -22.54 -18.88 16.10
C THR A 281 -23.05 -19.67 17.30
N THR A 282 -23.47 -20.93 17.10
CA THR A 282 -23.89 -21.81 18.21
C THR A 282 -22.71 -22.30 19.09
N ARG A 283 -21.46 -22.03 18.71
CA ARG A 283 -20.26 -22.52 19.41
C ARG A 283 -19.32 -21.41 19.84
N MET A 284 -19.73 -20.15 19.82
CA MET A 284 -18.88 -19.01 20.13
C MET A 284 -18.18 -19.14 21.49
N ASP A 285 -18.91 -19.55 22.53
CA ASP A 285 -18.35 -19.71 23.87
C ASP A 285 -17.40 -20.92 23.97
N ALA A 286 -17.77 -22.07 23.38
CA ALA A 286 -16.93 -23.26 23.37
C ALA A 286 -15.62 -23.04 22.56
N LYS A 287 -15.64 -22.12 21.59
CA LYS A 287 -14.47 -21.71 20.81
C LYS A 287 -13.73 -20.53 21.45
N GLY A 288 -14.18 -20.03 22.59
CA GLY A 288 -13.49 -19.02 23.37
C GLY A 288 -13.47 -17.62 22.73
N LEU A 289 -14.51 -17.26 21.95
CA LEU A 289 -14.54 -15.96 21.24
C LEU A 289 -14.31 -14.78 22.17
N ASN A 290 -14.80 -14.79 23.41
CA ASN A 290 -14.57 -13.72 24.38
C ASN A 290 -13.09 -13.53 24.69
N SER A 291 -12.30 -14.60 24.78
CA SER A 291 -10.84 -14.52 24.98
C SER A 291 -10.12 -13.94 23.75
N VAL A 292 -10.62 -14.24 22.54
CA VAL A 292 -10.09 -13.63 21.31
C VAL A 292 -10.39 -12.12 21.33
N ILE A 293 -11.63 -11.71 21.62
CA ILE A 293 -12.02 -10.31 21.75
C ILE A 293 -11.16 -9.59 22.79
N ALA A 294 -10.98 -10.19 23.99
CA ALA A 294 -10.15 -9.63 25.05
C ALA A 294 -8.68 -9.45 24.62
N THR A 295 -8.13 -10.42 23.87
CA THR A 295 -6.78 -10.32 23.31
C THR A 295 -6.67 -9.16 22.32
N PHE A 296 -7.63 -8.99 21.42
CA PHE A 296 -7.66 -7.89 20.46
C PHE A 296 -7.83 -6.54 21.13
N GLY A 297 -8.67 -6.44 22.15
CA GLY A 297 -8.77 -5.24 22.99
C GLY A 297 -7.44 -4.89 23.67
N ALA A 298 -6.70 -5.89 24.15
CA ALA A 298 -5.39 -5.69 24.75
C ALA A 298 -4.34 -5.24 23.72
N LEU A 299 -4.36 -5.79 22.51
CA LEU A 299 -3.51 -5.34 21.40
C LEU A 299 -3.80 -3.88 21.02
N LYS A 300 -5.09 -3.49 20.95
CA LYS A 300 -5.50 -2.11 20.66
C LYS A 300 -5.04 -1.15 21.77
N ARG A 301 -5.19 -1.50 23.05
CA ARG A 301 -4.67 -0.69 24.19
C ARG A 301 -3.16 -0.49 24.12
N GLN A 302 -2.41 -1.41 23.52
CA GLN A 302 -0.97 -1.28 23.30
C GLN A 302 -0.60 -0.57 21.99
N GLY A 303 -1.57 0.13 21.39
CA GLY A 303 -1.34 1.00 20.22
C GLY A 303 -1.30 0.28 18.88
N LYS A 304 -1.76 -0.99 18.79
CA LYS A 304 -1.87 -1.69 17.51
C LYS A 304 -3.21 -1.42 16.86
N ASN A 305 -3.18 -1.20 15.53
CA ASN A 305 -4.39 -1.13 14.73
C ASN A 305 -4.82 -2.56 14.38
N VAL A 306 -6.01 -2.98 14.82
CA VAL A 306 -6.41 -4.38 14.83
C VAL A 306 -7.62 -4.66 13.94
N ALA A 307 -7.76 -5.90 13.44
CA ALA A 307 -8.98 -6.40 12.84
C ALA A 307 -9.24 -7.85 13.21
N LEU A 308 -10.36 -8.12 13.86
CA LEU A 308 -10.89 -9.45 14.12
C LEU A 308 -12.10 -9.70 13.23
N ILE A 309 -11.98 -10.63 12.28
CA ILE A 309 -13.01 -10.97 11.31
C ILE A 309 -13.57 -12.34 11.67
N VAL A 310 -14.78 -12.38 12.16
CA VAL A 310 -15.48 -13.64 12.46
C VAL A 310 -16.26 -14.08 11.24
N CYS A 311 -15.75 -15.14 10.56
CA CYS A 311 -16.48 -15.80 9.48
C CYS A 311 -17.49 -16.76 10.07
N ASN A 312 -18.74 -16.29 10.20
CA ASN A 312 -19.75 -17.04 10.91
C ASN A 312 -20.81 -17.67 10.00
N SER A 313 -21.32 -18.82 10.44
CA SER A 313 -22.53 -19.45 9.92
C SER A 313 -23.72 -19.21 10.87
N ASN A 314 -24.94 -19.38 10.37
CA ASN A 314 -26.20 -19.27 11.14
C ASN A 314 -26.46 -17.88 11.78
N GLY A 315 -25.93 -16.80 11.23
CA GLY A 315 -26.06 -15.45 11.79
C GLY A 315 -27.49 -14.99 12.06
N ARG A 316 -28.43 -15.25 11.13
CA ARG A 316 -29.85 -14.85 11.30
C ARG A 316 -30.59 -15.57 12.43
N ARG A 317 -30.09 -16.71 12.88
CA ARG A 317 -30.75 -17.48 13.95
C ARG A 317 -30.27 -17.08 15.34
N ARG A 318 -29.22 -16.28 15.44
CA ARG A 318 -28.51 -15.92 16.66
C ARG A 318 -28.12 -14.44 16.71
N VAL A 319 -29.03 -13.57 16.26
CA VAL A 319 -28.78 -12.10 16.20
C VAL A 319 -28.46 -11.58 17.60
N ASP A 320 -29.25 -11.93 18.61
CA ASP A 320 -29.05 -11.46 19.97
C ASP A 320 -27.67 -11.85 20.52
N GLU A 321 -27.20 -13.07 20.24
CA GLU A 321 -25.87 -13.51 20.71
C GLU A 321 -24.73 -12.79 19.96
N ILE A 322 -24.92 -12.45 18.69
CA ILE A 322 -23.97 -11.63 17.92
C ILE A 322 -23.93 -10.21 18.51
N GLU A 323 -25.08 -9.62 18.77
CA GLU A 323 -25.19 -8.29 19.39
C GLU A 323 -24.53 -8.24 20.76
N ASP A 324 -24.72 -9.27 21.61
CA ASP A 324 -24.04 -9.39 22.90
C ASP A 324 -22.51 -9.39 22.76
N LYS A 325 -21.97 -10.11 21.75
CA LYS A 325 -20.52 -10.13 21.49
C LYS A 325 -20.01 -8.77 20.97
N LEU A 326 -20.76 -8.10 20.10
CA LEU A 326 -20.44 -6.75 19.63
C LEU A 326 -20.47 -5.73 20.77
N LYS A 327 -21.47 -5.81 21.62
CA LYS A 327 -21.58 -4.98 22.81
C LYS A 327 -20.41 -5.22 23.78
N PHE A 328 -20.10 -6.49 24.08
CA PHE A 328 -18.93 -6.87 24.89
C PHE A 328 -17.62 -6.32 24.31
N ALA A 329 -17.41 -6.46 23.00
CA ALA A 329 -16.22 -5.96 22.33
C ALA A 329 -16.10 -4.43 22.45
N ARG A 330 -17.21 -3.70 22.26
CA ARG A 330 -17.23 -2.23 22.29
C ARG A 330 -17.09 -1.70 23.70
N GLU A 331 -17.97 -2.13 24.63
CA GLU A 331 -18.09 -1.53 25.97
C GLU A 331 -16.97 -1.96 26.92
N VAL A 332 -16.48 -3.19 26.79
CA VAL A 332 -15.44 -3.73 27.69
C VAL A 332 -14.03 -3.61 27.09
N HIS A 333 -13.90 -3.76 25.77
CA HIS A 333 -12.60 -3.86 25.13
C HIS A 333 -12.27 -2.72 24.16
N GLY A 334 -13.22 -1.80 23.91
CA GLY A 334 -13.01 -0.62 23.08
C GLY A 334 -12.79 -0.94 21.59
N LEU A 335 -13.32 -2.08 21.12
CA LEU A 335 -13.27 -2.47 19.72
C LEU A 335 -14.51 -1.96 19.00
N ASP A 336 -14.33 -1.16 17.97
CA ASP A 336 -15.41 -0.65 17.12
C ASP A 336 -15.68 -1.56 15.91
N GLU A 337 -16.59 -1.15 15.02
CA GLU A 337 -16.98 -1.90 13.84
C GLU A 337 -15.87 -2.06 12.80
N THR A 338 -14.82 -1.26 12.85
CA THR A 338 -13.63 -1.40 12.00
C THR A 338 -12.58 -2.33 12.59
N ASP A 339 -12.69 -2.66 13.88
CA ASP A 339 -11.78 -3.55 14.61
C ASP A 339 -12.34 -4.96 14.77
N PHE A 340 -13.66 -5.08 14.86
CA PHE A 340 -14.32 -6.36 15.09
C PHE A 340 -15.64 -6.46 14.32
N VAL A 341 -15.77 -7.54 13.55
CA VAL A 341 -16.94 -7.76 12.70
C VAL A 341 -17.30 -9.23 12.56
N PHE A 342 -18.58 -9.49 12.41
CA PHE A 342 -19.09 -10.76 11.89
C PHE A 342 -19.38 -10.60 10.39
N THR A 343 -18.91 -11.53 9.56
CA THR A 343 -19.11 -11.45 8.11
C THR A 343 -20.58 -11.41 7.70
N SER A 344 -21.47 -11.99 8.51
CA SER A 344 -22.92 -11.94 8.30
C SER A 344 -23.51 -10.51 8.40
N LEU A 345 -22.76 -9.54 8.92
CA LEU A 345 -23.18 -8.15 9.06
C LEU A 345 -22.59 -7.23 7.98
N LEU A 346 -21.68 -7.74 7.15
CA LEU A 346 -21.01 -6.94 6.11
C LEU A 346 -21.76 -6.90 4.78
N SER A 347 -22.84 -7.64 4.63
CA SER A 347 -23.52 -7.74 3.36
C SER A 347 -24.42 -6.53 3.11
N ASP A 348 -24.10 -5.83 2.03
CA ASP A 348 -25.05 -5.02 1.27
C ASP A 348 -25.32 -5.76 -0.02
N ASP A 349 -26.55 -6.02 -0.37
CA ASP A 349 -27.10 -6.40 -1.67
C ASP A 349 -26.28 -7.35 -2.58
N GLY A 350 -26.10 -8.59 -2.24
CA GLY A 350 -25.63 -9.57 -3.21
C GLY A 350 -24.86 -10.76 -2.65
N TYR A 351 -24.54 -10.73 -1.37
CA TYR A 351 -23.98 -11.85 -0.66
C TYR A 351 -25.05 -12.42 0.29
N ASP A 352 -25.52 -13.63 0.04
CA ASP A 352 -26.46 -14.29 0.94
C ASP A 352 -25.75 -14.71 2.25
N THR A 353 -25.75 -13.80 3.20
CA THR A 353 -25.18 -13.99 4.54
C THR A 353 -25.93 -15.04 5.38
N LEU A 354 -26.99 -15.62 4.84
CA LEU A 354 -27.68 -16.76 5.47
C LEU A 354 -26.92 -18.04 5.30
N THR A 355 -26.26 -18.16 4.18
CA THR A 355 -25.38 -19.25 3.87
C THR A 355 -23.97 -18.88 4.33
N GLU A 356 -23.08 -19.78 4.31
CA GLU A 356 -21.72 -19.64 4.82
C GLU A 356 -20.85 -18.83 3.86
N VAL A 357 -19.89 -18.10 4.41
CA VAL A 357 -18.82 -17.50 3.61
C VAL A 357 -18.09 -18.60 2.84
N PRO A 358 -17.90 -18.48 1.51
CA PRO A 358 -17.20 -19.51 0.74
C PRO A 358 -15.82 -19.84 1.31
N ASN A 359 -15.44 -21.11 1.31
CA ASN A 359 -14.13 -21.56 1.83
C ASN A 359 -12.95 -20.80 1.18
N LYS A 360 -13.05 -20.43 -0.12
CA LYS A 360 -12.03 -19.62 -0.81
C LYS A 360 -11.85 -18.27 -0.11
N VAL A 361 -12.94 -17.61 0.30
CA VAL A 361 -12.90 -16.32 1.02
C VAL A 361 -12.25 -16.48 2.38
N VAL A 362 -12.65 -17.53 3.14
CA VAL A 362 -12.03 -17.81 4.44
C VAL A 362 -10.53 -18.06 4.30
N ALA A 363 -10.11 -18.85 3.32
CA ALA A 363 -8.70 -19.13 3.06
C ALA A 363 -7.92 -17.85 2.68
N GLN A 364 -8.49 -16.99 1.84
CA GLN A 364 -7.86 -15.74 1.44
C GLN A 364 -7.76 -14.76 2.61
N LEU A 365 -8.81 -14.63 3.43
CA LEU A 365 -8.76 -13.80 4.63
C LEU A 365 -7.73 -14.33 5.65
N MET A 366 -7.60 -15.66 5.78
CA MET A 366 -6.53 -16.24 6.60
C MET A 366 -5.13 -15.98 6.05
N GLN A 367 -4.93 -15.95 4.73
CA GLN A 367 -3.65 -15.57 4.12
C GLN A 367 -3.28 -14.11 4.37
N ILE A 368 -4.27 -13.24 4.50
CA ILE A 368 -4.09 -11.82 4.84
C ILE A 368 -3.80 -11.66 6.34
N SER A 369 -4.31 -12.57 7.18
CA SER A 369 -4.13 -12.57 8.63
C SER A 369 -2.68 -12.87 9.01
N ASN A 370 -2.25 -12.41 10.17
CA ASN A 370 -0.92 -12.69 10.73
C ASN A 370 -0.97 -13.27 12.14
N LEU A 371 -2.16 -13.36 12.72
CA LEU A 371 -2.40 -13.92 14.05
C LEU A 371 -3.56 -14.91 14.02
N PHE A 372 -3.47 -15.96 14.84
CA PHE A 372 -4.57 -16.87 15.10
C PHE A 372 -4.56 -17.30 16.58
N VAL A 373 -5.34 -16.60 17.39
CA VAL A 373 -5.60 -16.94 18.79
C VAL A 373 -6.71 -17.97 18.83
N PHE A 374 -6.43 -19.16 19.39
CA PHE A 374 -7.34 -20.30 19.39
C PHE A 374 -7.58 -20.85 20.81
N PRO A 375 -8.43 -20.17 21.61
CA PRO A 375 -8.70 -20.52 23.00
C PRO A 375 -9.81 -21.56 23.14
N THR A 376 -9.97 -22.45 22.17
CA THR A 376 -10.99 -23.50 22.19
C THR A 376 -10.86 -24.38 23.42
N ILE A 377 -11.98 -24.78 23.98
CA ILE A 377 -12.03 -25.67 25.16
C ILE A 377 -12.34 -27.13 24.82
N ALA A 378 -12.69 -27.38 23.55
CA ALA A 378 -13.02 -28.74 23.08
C ALA A 378 -12.69 -28.88 21.60
N GLU A 379 -11.83 -29.82 21.28
CA GLU A 379 -11.45 -30.23 19.92
C GLU A 379 -11.09 -31.71 19.87
N VAL A 380 -11.16 -32.26 18.66
CA VAL A 380 -10.64 -33.60 18.34
C VAL A 380 -9.52 -33.43 17.30
N CYS A 381 -9.86 -32.86 16.15
CA CYS A 381 -8.92 -32.46 15.09
C CYS A 381 -9.42 -31.17 14.47
N SER A 382 -8.68 -30.07 14.65
CA SER A 382 -9.12 -28.74 14.25
C SER A 382 -8.72 -28.39 12.84
N ASN A 383 -9.64 -28.46 11.87
CA ASN A 383 -9.40 -28.00 10.51
C ASN A 383 -8.95 -26.53 10.47
N VAL A 384 -9.59 -25.68 11.27
CA VAL A 384 -9.29 -24.25 11.34
C VAL A 384 -7.86 -23.97 11.82
N LEU A 385 -7.34 -24.77 12.76
CA LEU A 385 -5.95 -24.66 13.22
C LEU A 385 -4.97 -25.07 12.11
N LEU A 386 -5.28 -26.13 11.35
CA LEU A 386 -4.48 -26.55 10.21
C LEU A 386 -4.48 -25.49 9.11
N GLU A 387 -5.64 -24.92 8.80
CA GLU A 387 -5.79 -23.84 7.81
C GLU A 387 -5.00 -22.59 8.21
N ALA A 388 -5.08 -22.16 9.46
CA ALA A 388 -4.31 -21.01 9.99
C ALA A 388 -2.80 -21.30 9.96
N SER A 389 -2.37 -22.54 10.23
CA SER A 389 -0.98 -22.98 10.13
C SER A 389 -0.48 -22.91 8.69
N MET A 390 -1.26 -23.42 7.73
CA MET A 390 -0.93 -23.34 6.29
C MET A 390 -0.87 -21.91 5.79
N ALA A 391 -1.69 -21.02 6.35
CA ALA A 391 -1.68 -19.58 6.07
C ALA A 391 -0.53 -18.84 6.77
N LYS A 392 0.32 -19.53 7.55
CA LYS A 392 1.51 -18.99 8.22
C LYS A 392 1.20 -17.94 9.30
N ASN A 393 0.03 -18.01 9.91
CA ASN A 393 -0.33 -17.15 11.03
C ASN A 393 0.50 -17.49 12.27
N LEU A 394 0.82 -16.48 13.08
CA LEU A 394 1.33 -16.71 14.44
C LEU A 394 0.22 -17.38 15.26
N LEU A 395 0.47 -18.59 15.73
CA LEU A 395 -0.51 -19.35 16.49
C LEU A 395 -0.38 -19.08 18.00
N VAL A 396 -1.51 -18.82 18.66
CA VAL A 396 -1.64 -18.78 20.12
C VAL A 396 -2.68 -19.81 20.51
N ILE A 397 -2.27 -20.92 21.13
CA ILE A 397 -3.15 -22.06 21.39
C ILE A 397 -3.34 -22.29 22.89
N ASN A 398 -4.47 -22.89 23.22
CA ASN A 398 -4.80 -23.23 24.61
C ASN A 398 -3.91 -24.37 25.11
N GLU A 399 -3.04 -24.08 26.09
CA GLU A 399 -2.13 -25.06 26.67
C GLU A 399 -2.84 -26.14 27.51
N ASP A 400 -4.07 -25.84 27.97
CA ASP A 400 -4.88 -26.78 28.76
C ASP A 400 -5.58 -27.83 27.91
N LEU A 401 -5.41 -27.81 26.57
CA LEU A 401 -6.03 -28.76 25.63
C LEU A 401 -4.94 -29.56 24.87
N PRO A 402 -4.46 -30.69 25.45
CA PRO A 402 -3.29 -31.41 24.93
C PRO A 402 -3.42 -31.87 23.46
N CYS A 403 -4.64 -32.22 22.99
CA CYS A 403 -4.82 -32.69 21.61
C CYS A 403 -4.45 -31.65 20.55
N LEU A 404 -4.36 -30.34 20.88
CA LEU A 404 -3.92 -29.35 19.92
C LEU A 404 -2.45 -29.48 19.55
N PHE A 405 -1.63 -30.05 20.47
CA PHE A 405 -0.19 -30.20 20.25
C PHE A 405 0.17 -31.31 19.26
N ASP A 406 -0.77 -32.22 18.95
CA ASP A 406 -0.58 -33.24 17.92
C ASP A 406 -0.52 -32.65 16.50
N PHE A 407 -0.98 -31.40 16.31
CA PHE A 407 -1.16 -30.76 15.00
C PHE A 407 -0.20 -29.61 14.73
N VAL A 408 0.66 -29.24 15.70
CA VAL A 408 1.54 -28.07 15.60
C VAL A 408 2.96 -28.40 16.05
N ASP A 409 3.94 -27.67 15.51
CA ASP A 409 5.27 -27.64 16.12
C ASP A 409 5.21 -26.83 17.42
N THR A 410 5.42 -27.48 18.55
CA THR A 410 5.30 -26.90 19.88
C THR A 410 6.31 -25.79 20.17
N ASN A 411 7.37 -25.66 19.36
CA ASN A 411 8.36 -24.60 19.43
C ASN A 411 7.99 -23.38 18.55
N ALA A 412 7.07 -23.58 17.62
CA ALA A 412 6.64 -22.56 16.68
C ALA A 412 5.33 -21.85 17.08
N VAL A 413 4.75 -22.22 18.23
CA VAL A 413 3.47 -21.67 18.69
C VAL A 413 3.60 -21.01 20.07
N LEU A 414 2.79 -19.99 20.33
CA LEU A 414 2.61 -19.45 21.66
C LEU A 414 1.57 -20.28 22.42
N LYS A 415 1.90 -20.63 23.65
CA LYS A 415 1.04 -21.37 24.56
C LYS A 415 0.47 -20.42 25.60
N HIS A 416 -0.82 -20.52 25.84
CA HIS A 416 -1.46 -19.69 26.86
C HIS A 416 -2.57 -20.47 27.56
N PRO A 417 -2.64 -20.43 28.92
CA PRO A 417 -3.67 -21.11 29.66
C PRO A 417 -4.98 -20.32 29.57
N PHE A 418 -5.79 -20.61 28.54
CA PHE A 418 -7.11 -20.02 28.43
C PHE A 418 -8.14 -20.64 29.39
N THR A 419 -7.71 -21.51 30.24
CA THR A 419 -8.45 -22.32 31.21
C THR A 419 -9.82 -22.79 30.77
N SER A 420 -9.78 -23.94 30.24
CA SER A 420 -10.79 -24.95 30.05
C SER A 420 -12.23 -24.49 30.33
N LEU A 421 -13.06 -24.36 30.79
CA LEU A 421 -14.48 -24.09 30.97
C LEU A 421 -14.82 -22.65 31.42
N LYS A 422 -13.82 -21.74 31.58
CA LYS A 422 -14.04 -20.47 32.30
C LYS A 422 -13.22 -19.29 31.78
N SER A 423 -13.08 -19.20 30.44
CA SER A 423 -12.31 -18.09 29.83
C SER A 423 -12.78 -16.67 30.23
N MET A 424 -14.09 -16.52 30.53
CA MET A 424 -14.58 -15.26 31.11
C MET A 424 -14.06 -15.04 32.53
N HIS A 425 -14.01 -16.07 33.35
CA HIS A 425 -13.52 -15.95 34.73
C HIS A 425 -11.99 -15.79 34.82
N TYR A 426 -11.25 -16.13 33.77
CA TYR A 426 -9.81 -15.92 33.73
C TYR A 426 -9.47 -14.43 33.65
N ALA A 427 -10.15 -13.68 32.77
CA ALA A 427 -9.98 -12.22 32.68
C ALA A 427 -10.40 -11.50 33.95
N GLU A 428 -11.42 -11.99 34.66
CA GLU A 428 -11.85 -11.45 35.96
C GLU A 428 -10.83 -11.71 37.08
N ARG A 429 -10.14 -12.87 37.03
CA ARG A 429 -9.13 -13.24 38.04
C ARG A 429 -7.78 -12.59 37.82
N ASP A 430 -7.41 -12.35 36.58
CA ASP A 430 -6.18 -11.68 36.19
C ASP A 430 -6.42 -10.68 35.03
N PRO A 431 -6.90 -9.48 35.33
CA PRO A 431 -7.20 -8.47 34.31
C PRO A 431 -6.01 -8.11 33.40
N GLN A 432 -4.78 -8.38 33.90
CA GLN A 432 -3.56 -8.08 33.13
C GLN A 432 -3.08 -9.25 32.24
N ALA A 433 -3.70 -10.41 32.32
CA ALA A 433 -3.26 -11.59 31.58
C ALA A 433 -3.26 -11.36 30.07
N PHE A 434 -4.32 -10.76 29.55
CA PHE A 434 -4.41 -10.46 28.12
C PHE A 434 -3.44 -9.33 27.69
N ASP A 435 -3.15 -8.37 28.56
CA ASP A 435 -2.16 -7.33 28.26
C ASP A 435 -0.73 -7.91 28.20
N ARG A 436 -0.41 -8.89 29.07
CA ARG A 436 0.87 -9.63 28.99
C ARG A 436 0.93 -10.48 27.73
N LEU A 437 -0.14 -11.19 27.39
CA LEU A 437 -0.24 -11.98 26.16
C LEU A 437 -0.06 -11.09 24.92
N ALA A 438 -0.76 -9.97 24.87
CA ALA A 438 -0.66 -9.00 23.77
C ALA A 438 0.78 -8.50 23.59
N LYS A 439 1.51 -8.22 24.68
CA LYS A 439 2.92 -7.80 24.62
C LYS A 439 3.81 -8.89 23.99
N ILE A 440 3.57 -10.16 24.34
CA ILE A 440 4.31 -11.30 23.75
C ILE A 440 3.98 -11.43 22.26
N ILE A 441 2.69 -11.36 21.88
CA ILE A 441 2.24 -11.41 20.48
C ILE A 441 2.91 -10.31 19.67
N ILE A 442 2.88 -9.06 20.14
CA ILE A 442 3.52 -7.92 19.48
C ILE A 442 5.00 -8.20 19.24
N GLY A 443 5.74 -8.66 20.26
CA GLY A 443 7.16 -8.97 20.13
C GLY A 443 7.45 -10.04 19.06
N GLN A 444 6.61 -11.08 18.96
CA GLN A 444 6.73 -12.11 17.93
C GLN A 444 6.40 -11.59 16.53
N LEU A 445 5.31 -10.85 16.37
CA LEU A 445 4.95 -10.25 15.09
C LEU A 445 5.99 -9.23 14.60
N GLU A 446 6.57 -8.44 15.51
CA GLU A 446 7.65 -7.50 15.18
C GLU A 446 8.95 -8.19 14.77
N SER A 447 9.19 -9.41 15.19
CA SER A 447 10.33 -10.22 14.74
C SER A 447 10.13 -10.83 13.34
N ASN A 448 8.88 -10.93 12.85
CA ASN A 448 8.55 -11.49 11.55
C ASN A 448 8.83 -10.49 10.40
N LYS A 449 10.08 -10.42 9.95
CA LYS A 449 10.50 -9.49 8.89
C LYS A 449 9.71 -9.61 7.58
N PRO A 450 9.41 -10.81 7.04
CA PRO A 450 8.59 -10.94 5.85
C PRO A 450 7.18 -10.35 6.00
N ASP A 451 6.48 -10.62 7.11
CA ASP A 451 5.16 -10.04 7.36
C ASP A 451 5.23 -8.52 7.51
N LYS A 452 6.21 -8.01 8.25
CA LYS A 452 6.42 -6.55 8.36
C LYS A 452 6.64 -5.89 7.01
N GLN A 453 7.42 -6.51 6.12
CA GLN A 453 7.64 -5.98 4.77
C GLN A 453 6.37 -6.03 3.93
N PHE A 454 5.60 -7.12 4.01
CA PHE A 454 4.29 -7.23 3.35
C PHE A 454 3.34 -6.12 3.84
N ARG A 455 3.19 -5.94 5.16
CA ARG A 455 2.34 -4.91 5.76
C ARG A 455 2.79 -3.50 5.32
N LYS A 456 4.10 -3.24 5.34
CA LYS A 456 4.64 -1.96 4.88
C LYS A 456 4.26 -1.66 3.43
N VAL A 457 4.46 -2.63 2.53
CA VAL A 457 4.11 -2.45 1.11
C VAL A 457 2.60 -2.32 0.94
N TRP A 458 1.82 -3.14 1.60
CA TRP A 458 0.37 -3.08 1.50
C TRP A 458 -0.20 -1.75 2.00
N SER A 459 0.25 -1.26 3.16
CA SER A 459 -0.23 0.01 3.73
C SER A 459 0.26 1.27 3.00
N THR A 460 1.19 1.13 2.06
CA THR A 460 1.77 2.27 1.32
C THR A 460 1.59 2.20 -0.18
N HIS A 461 1.40 1.01 -0.76
CA HIS A 461 1.39 0.79 -2.21
C HIS A 461 0.12 0.08 -2.72
N SER A 462 -0.84 -0.31 -1.85
CA SER A 462 -2.14 -0.82 -2.33
C SER A 462 -2.91 0.27 -3.08
N PHE A 463 -3.92 -0.12 -3.85
CA PHE A 463 -4.83 0.85 -4.47
C PHE A 463 -5.40 1.81 -3.44
N ASP A 464 -5.86 1.27 -2.30
CA ASP A 464 -6.45 2.04 -1.20
C ASP A 464 -5.44 3.04 -0.62
N ALA A 465 -4.23 2.58 -0.32
CA ALA A 465 -3.19 3.44 0.23
C ALA A 465 -2.78 4.55 -0.75
N ILE A 466 -2.56 4.21 -2.02
CA ILE A 466 -2.18 5.18 -3.05
C ILE A 466 -3.33 6.16 -3.30
N TYR A 467 -4.56 5.65 -3.47
CA TYR A 467 -5.70 6.51 -3.74
C TYR A 467 -5.93 7.49 -2.59
N HIS A 468 -6.24 7.00 -1.40
CA HIS A 468 -6.64 7.86 -0.27
C HIS A 468 -5.52 8.75 0.27
N LYS A 469 -4.28 8.26 0.29
CA LYS A 469 -3.16 9.01 0.91
C LYS A 469 -2.42 9.91 -0.05
N MET A 470 -2.45 9.61 -1.36
CA MET A 470 -1.57 10.27 -2.31
C MET A 470 -2.30 10.87 -3.51
N LEU A 471 -3.20 10.11 -4.16
CA LEU A 471 -3.80 10.54 -5.43
C LEU A 471 -5.02 11.43 -5.22
N ALA A 472 -6.00 11.04 -4.40
CA ALA A 472 -7.20 11.81 -4.16
C ALA A 472 -6.90 13.25 -3.68
N PRO A 473 -5.99 13.49 -2.72
CA PRO A 473 -5.61 14.87 -2.36
C PRO A 473 -5.14 15.70 -3.55
N VAL A 474 -4.51 15.10 -4.55
CA VAL A 474 -4.04 15.81 -5.75
C VAL A 474 -5.15 15.99 -6.78
N LEU A 475 -6.08 15.04 -6.89
CA LEU A 475 -7.23 15.15 -7.80
C LEU A 475 -8.16 16.29 -7.39
N TYR A 476 -8.39 16.47 -6.09
CA TYR A 476 -9.34 17.45 -5.56
C TYR A 476 -8.71 18.76 -5.07
N GLU A 477 -7.40 18.90 -5.07
CA GLU A 477 -6.67 20.18 -4.82
C GLU A 477 -6.96 21.19 -5.95
#